data_925f573a7d4d0e5d2823847bd3f52942
#
_entry.id   925f573a7d4d0e5d2823847bd3f52942
#
_cell.length_a   1.000
_cell.length_b   1.000
_cell.length_c   1.000
_cell.angle_alpha   90.00
_cell.angle_beta   90.00
_cell.angle_gamma   90.00
#
_symmetry.space_group_name_H-M   'P 1'
#
loop_
_entity.id
_entity.type
_entity.pdbx_description
1 polymer ?
#
loop_
_entity_poly.entity_id
_entity_poly.type
_entity_poly.pdbx_seq_one_letter_code
_entity_poly.pdbx_strand_id
1 'polypeptide(L)'
;MITRLNIASIYVLDKDEALDFYVNKLGLEKGNDVRQGDYRWLTIRVPGGPGTEVSLEQPGLPLHDEATAAQLRELITKGALGGLVFNTDDAQGLYETLKERGVTDFTQEPTEHFYGTDMGLRDPFGNPIRILQQGKAG
;
A
#
# COMPACT_ATOMS: atom_id res chain seq x y z
N MET A 1 1.41 10.87 -26.69
CA MET A 1 2.37 11.10 -25.58
C MET A 1 1.76 10.65 -24.26
N ILE A 2 2.56 10.02 -23.42
CA ILE A 2 2.10 9.66 -22.06
C ILE A 2 1.94 10.94 -21.25
N THR A 3 0.88 11.05 -20.46
CA THR A 3 0.57 12.26 -19.69
C THR A 3 0.70 12.07 -18.18
N ARG A 4 0.54 10.85 -17.67
CA ARG A 4 0.70 10.56 -16.25
C ARG A 4 0.66 9.05 -16.00
N LEU A 5 1.06 8.64 -14.81
CA LEU A 5 0.83 7.28 -14.33
C LEU A 5 -0.56 7.25 -13.69
N ASN A 6 -1.48 6.50 -14.29
CA ASN A 6 -2.87 6.42 -13.82
C ASN A 6 -3.02 5.41 -12.68
N ILE A 7 -2.57 4.17 -12.91
CA ILE A 7 -2.75 3.07 -11.96
C ILE A 7 -1.45 2.27 -11.88
N ALA A 8 -1.04 1.95 -10.65
CA ALA A 8 -0.01 0.95 -10.36
C ALA A 8 -0.66 -0.16 -9.55
N SER A 9 -0.05 -1.33 -9.48
CA SER A 9 -0.63 -2.48 -8.80
C SER A 9 0.27 -3.01 -7.71
N ILE A 10 -0.34 -3.52 -6.64
CA ILE A 10 0.35 -4.36 -5.66
C ILE A 10 -0.44 -5.65 -5.48
N TYR A 11 0.25 -6.70 -5.05
CA TYR A 11 -0.39 -7.97 -4.76
C TYR A 11 -0.72 -8.10 -3.28
N VAL A 12 -1.93 -8.54 -3.00
CA VAL A 12 -2.42 -8.79 -1.65
C VAL A 12 -3.00 -10.20 -1.60
N LEU A 13 -3.15 -10.76 -0.40
CA LEU A 13 -3.70 -12.11 -0.26
C LEU A 13 -5.21 -12.13 -0.06
N ASP A 14 -5.79 -11.01 0.35
CA ASP A 14 -7.24 -10.86 0.57
C ASP A 14 -7.61 -9.40 0.34
N LYS A 15 -8.52 -9.14 -0.60
CA LYS A 15 -8.88 -7.77 -0.98
C LYS A 15 -9.68 -7.04 0.10
N ASP A 16 -10.55 -7.74 0.84
CA ASP A 16 -11.30 -7.10 1.91
C ASP A 16 -10.41 -6.73 3.10
N GLU A 17 -9.49 -7.63 3.47
CA GLU A 17 -8.51 -7.34 4.52
C GLU A 17 -7.58 -6.20 4.10
N ALA A 18 -7.17 -6.18 2.84
CA ALA A 18 -6.37 -5.08 2.28
C ALA A 18 -7.11 -3.75 2.37
N LEU A 19 -8.38 -3.75 1.98
CA LEU A 19 -9.20 -2.54 2.02
C LEU A 19 -9.31 -2.01 3.45
N ASP A 20 -9.55 -2.88 4.42
CA ASP A 20 -9.61 -2.50 5.83
C ASP A 20 -8.29 -1.85 6.30
N PHE A 21 -7.16 -2.44 5.93
CA PHE A 21 -5.86 -1.91 6.32
C PHE A 21 -5.59 -0.55 5.65
N TYR A 22 -5.69 -0.50 4.33
CA TYR A 22 -5.32 0.70 3.58
C TYR A 22 -6.27 1.87 3.81
N VAL A 23 -7.55 1.61 4.02
CA VAL A 23 -8.55 2.66 4.24
C VAL A 23 -8.69 2.99 5.73
N ASN A 24 -8.99 1.99 6.56
CA ASN A 24 -9.34 2.24 7.95
C ASN A 24 -8.11 2.47 8.85
N LYS A 25 -6.97 1.89 8.52
CA LYS A 25 -5.74 2.06 9.32
C LYS A 25 -4.79 3.08 8.72
N LEU A 26 -4.47 2.93 7.44
CA LEU A 26 -3.49 3.80 6.78
C LEU A 26 -4.08 5.16 6.38
N GLY A 27 -5.39 5.26 6.22
CA GLY A 27 -6.06 6.53 5.95
C GLY A 27 -6.24 6.87 4.48
N LEU A 28 -6.07 5.89 3.60
CA LEU A 28 -6.38 6.07 2.17
C LEU A 28 -7.90 5.96 1.97
N GLU A 29 -8.35 6.21 0.75
CA GLU A 29 -9.76 6.02 0.41
C GLU A 29 -9.91 5.02 -0.73
N LYS A 30 -11.08 4.40 -0.77
CA LYS A 30 -11.43 3.47 -1.84
C LYS A 30 -11.69 4.26 -3.12
N GLY A 31 -11.04 3.87 -4.21
CA GLY A 31 -11.29 4.43 -5.53
C GLY A 31 -12.40 3.66 -6.25
N ASN A 32 -12.03 2.62 -6.98
CA ASN A 32 -12.97 1.77 -7.70
C ASN A 32 -13.24 0.48 -6.95
N ASP A 33 -14.45 -0.03 -7.04
CA ASP A 33 -14.81 -1.35 -6.52
C ASP A 33 -15.90 -1.91 -7.43
N VAL A 34 -15.48 -2.61 -8.49
CA VAL A 34 -16.38 -3.09 -9.54
C VAL A 34 -16.16 -4.59 -9.71
N ARG A 35 -17.25 -5.34 -9.71
CA ARG A 35 -17.21 -6.78 -9.98
C ARG A 35 -17.63 -7.07 -11.40
N GLN A 36 -16.86 -7.91 -12.07
CA GLN A 36 -17.14 -8.37 -13.44
C GLN A 36 -16.91 -9.87 -13.46
N GLY A 37 -18.01 -10.65 -13.42
CA GLY A 37 -17.91 -12.09 -13.25
C GLY A 37 -17.24 -12.43 -11.92
N ASP A 38 -16.20 -13.25 -11.98
CA ASP A 38 -15.44 -13.63 -10.78
C ASP A 38 -14.31 -12.64 -10.43
N TYR A 39 -14.11 -11.62 -11.26
CA TYR A 39 -13.06 -10.63 -11.03
C TYR A 39 -13.62 -9.41 -10.33
N ARG A 40 -12.89 -8.95 -9.31
CA ARG A 40 -13.17 -7.70 -8.59
C ARG A 40 -12.05 -6.72 -8.86
N TRP A 41 -12.38 -5.59 -9.48
CA TRP A 41 -11.45 -4.48 -9.67
C TRP A 41 -11.59 -3.53 -8.48
N LEU A 42 -10.55 -3.50 -7.66
CA LEU A 42 -10.52 -2.71 -6.42
C LEU A 42 -9.29 -1.83 -6.42
N THR A 43 -9.48 -0.53 -6.27
CA THR A 43 -8.38 0.42 -6.16
C THR A 43 -8.49 1.27 -4.90
N ILE A 44 -7.35 1.76 -4.45
CA ILE A 44 -7.23 2.72 -3.36
C ILE A 44 -6.50 3.95 -3.87
N ARG A 45 -6.69 5.08 -3.20
CA ARG A 45 -6.05 6.34 -3.57
C ARG A 45 -5.82 7.22 -2.35
N VAL A 46 -4.90 8.18 -2.49
CA VAL A 46 -4.68 9.20 -1.46
C VAL A 46 -5.87 10.17 -1.51
N PRO A 47 -6.49 10.50 -0.35
CA PRO A 47 -7.62 11.45 -0.32
C PRO A 47 -7.20 12.82 -0.84
N GLY A 48 -8.16 13.52 -1.46
CA GLY A 48 -8.00 14.92 -1.78
C GLY A 48 -7.68 15.23 -3.23
N GLY A 49 -7.80 14.32 -4.13
CA GLY A 49 -7.71 14.74 -5.49
C GLY A 49 -7.23 13.73 -6.50
N PRO A 50 -7.04 14.18 -7.74
CA PRO A 50 -6.53 13.30 -8.78
C PRO A 50 -5.10 12.90 -8.45
N GLY A 51 -4.77 11.65 -8.68
CA GLY A 51 -3.45 11.09 -8.48
C GLY A 51 -3.43 9.66 -8.95
N THR A 52 -2.28 9.02 -8.80
CA THR A 52 -2.13 7.62 -9.13
C THR A 52 -2.97 6.78 -8.17
N GLU A 53 -3.79 5.89 -8.72
CA GLU A 53 -4.48 4.89 -7.90
C GLU A 53 -3.65 3.63 -7.83
N VAL A 54 -3.87 2.84 -6.77
CA VAL A 54 -3.22 1.55 -6.60
C VAL A 54 -4.27 0.47 -6.69
N SER A 55 -4.10 -0.43 -7.68
CA SER A 55 -4.96 -1.59 -7.84
C SER A 55 -4.50 -2.70 -6.90
N LEU A 56 -5.42 -3.24 -6.13
CA LEU A 56 -5.15 -4.35 -5.21
C LEU A 56 -5.43 -5.66 -5.94
N GLU A 57 -4.38 -6.39 -6.31
CA GLU A 57 -4.50 -7.62 -7.08
C GLU A 57 -4.27 -8.83 -6.19
N GLN A 58 -5.10 -9.85 -6.36
CA GLN A 58 -4.99 -11.09 -5.60
C GLN A 58 -4.51 -12.20 -6.54
N PRO A 59 -3.47 -12.97 -6.17
CA PRO A 59 -3.01 -14.07 -7.02
C PRO A 59 -4.13 -15.10 -7.26
N GLY A 60 -4.23 -15.57 -8.48
CA GLY A 60 -5.23 -16.56 -8.87
C GLY A 60 -5.89 -16.24 -10.21
N LEU A 61 -6.89 -17.04 -10.55
CA LEU A 61 -7.67 -16.83 -11.77
C LEU A 61 -8.48 -15.53 -11.68
N PRO A 62 -8.71 -14.84 -12.80
CA PRO A 62 -8.33 -15.21 -14.16
C PRO A 62 -6.91 -14.83 -14.58
N LEU A 63 -6.16 -14.11 -13.74
CA LEU A 63 -4.86 -13.53 -14.14
C LEU A 63 -3.72 -14.55 -14.07
N HIS A 64 -3.79 -15.50 -13.14
CA HIS A 64 -2.70 -16.44 -12.90
C HIS A 64 -3.20 -17.88 -12.86
N ASP A 65 -2.42 -18.81 -13.39
CA ASP A 65 -2.66 -20.24 -13.15
C ASP A 65 -2.30 -20.58 -11.69
N GLU A 66 -2.67 -21.78 -11.24
CA GLU A 66 -2.47 -22.14 -9.82
C GLU A 66 -0.99 -22.19 -9.43
N ALA A 67 -0.13 -22.68 -10.31
CA ALA A 67 1.31 -22.74 -10.03
C ALA A 67 1.90 -21.34 -9.86
N THR A 68 1.56 -20.41 -10.73
CA THR A 68 2.01 -19.03 -10.66
C THR A 68 1.44 -18.34 -9.43
N ALA A 69 0.15 -18.56 -9.14
CA ALA A 69 -0.49 -17.97 -7.96
C ALA A 69 0.18 -18.43 -6.66
N ALA A 70 0.54 -19.71 -6.57
CA ALA A 70 1.23 -20.23 -5.38
C ALA A 70 2.61 -19.58 -5.20
N GLN A 71 3.35 -19.38 -6.29
CA GLN A 71 4.64 -18.68 -6.25
C GLN A 71 4.48 -17.23 -5.80
N LEU A 72 3.47 -16.54 -6.31
CA LEU A 72 3.20 -15.15 -5.92
C LEU A 72 2.84 -15.05 -4.43
N ARG A 73 1.99 -15.95 -3.93
CA ARG A 73 1.62 -15.96 -2.50
C ARG A 73 2.84 -16.10 -1.61
N GLU A 74 3.76 -16.97 -1.98
CA GLU A 74 5.00 -17.17 -1.22
C GLU A 74 5.86 -15.91 -1.24
N LEU A 75 6.04 -15.29 -2.40
CA LEU A 75 6.85 -14.08 -2.54
C LEU A 75 6.24 -12.88 -1.80
N ILE A 76 4.91 -12.76 -1.81
CA ILE A 76 4.22 -11.71 -1.05
C ILE A 76 4.55 -11.83 0.43
N THR A 77 4.40 -13.02 1.00
CA THR A 77 4.64 -13.23 2.44
C THR A 77 6.08 -13.00 2.84
N LYS A 78 7.02 -13.15 1.93
CA LYS A 78 8.43 -12.84 2.15
C LYS A 78 8.74 -11.34 2.03
N GLY A 79 7.79 -10.52 1.59
CA GLY A 79 8.05 -9.12 1.29
C GLY A 79 8.98 -8.92 0.11
N ALA A 80 9.03 -9.89 -0.81
CA ALA A 80 9.97 -9.89 -1.92
C ALA A 80 9.48 -9.14 -3.16
N LEU A 81 8.21 -8.80 -3.20
CA LEU A 81 7.65 -7.99 -4.28
C LEU A 81 7.74 -6.51 -3.92
N GLY A 82 7.53 -5.65 -4.91
CA GLY A 82 7.60 -4.22 -4.69
C GLY A 82 6.56 -3.71 -3.70
N GLY A 83 6.87 -2.61 -3.06
CA GLY A 83 5.98 -1.97 -2.10
C GLY A 83 5.57 -0.57 -2.54
N LEU A 84 5.07 0.21 -1.58
CA LEU A 84 4.59 1.55 -1.81
C LEU A 84 5.40 2.55 -0.99
N VAL A 85 5.58 3.73 -1.54
CA VAL A 85 6.20 4.87 -0.84
C VAL A 85 5.20 6.02 -0.85
N PHE A 86 4.82 6.49 0.33
CA PHE A 86 3.92 7.62 0.49
C PHE A 86 4.65 8.82 1.07
N ASN A 87 4.12 10.00 0.84
CA ASN A 87 4.56 11.21 1.52
C ASN A 87 3.57 11.59 2.60
N THR A 88 4.07 12.19 3.66
CA THR A 88 3.26 12.76 4.74
C THR A 88 3.85 14.11 5.15
N ASP A 89 3.03 14.95 5.75
CA ASP A 89 3.50 16.21 6.35
C ASP A 89 3.83 16.04 7.85
N ASP A 90 3.51 14.90 8.46
CA ASP A 90 3.77 14.63 9.88
C ASP A 90 4.00 13.14 10.12
N ALA A 91 5.25 12.70 9.96
CA ALA A 91 5.62 11.29 10.12
C ALA A 91 5.41 10.82 11.56
N GLN A 92 5.79 11.62 12.56
CA GLN A 92 5.63 11.23 13.96
C GLN A 92 4.17 11.11 14.36
N GLY A 93 3.35 12.10 13.96
CA GLY A 93 1.90 12.06 14.22
C GLY A 93 1.23 10.87 13.55
N LEU A 94 1.61 10.58 12.31
CA LEU A 94 1.08 9.42 11.60
C LEU A 94 1.48 8.11 12.31
N TYR A 95 2.72 7.99 12.74
CA TYR A 95 3.21 6.82 13.47
C TYR A 95 2.35 6.57 14.73
N GLU A 96 2.11 7.61 15.52
CA GLU A 96 1.28 7.48 16.72
C GLU A 96 -0.16 7.09 16.38
N THR A 97 -0.73 7.69 15.34
CA THR A 97 -2.08 7.36 14.87
C THR A 97 -2.19 5.91 14.43
N LEU A 98 -1.20 5.42 13.67
CA LEU A 98 -1.19 4.03 13.22
C LEU A 98 -1.12 3.05 14.39
N LYS A 99 -0.31 3.36 15.42
CA LYS A 99 -0.26 2.54 16.63
C LYS A 99 -1.62 2.51 17.35
N GLU A 100 -2.28 3.64 17.45
CA GLU A 100 -3.61 3.72 18.05
C GLU A 100 -4.64 2.89 17.29
N ARG A 101 -4.47 2.79 15.97
CA ARG A 101 -5.35 1.99 15.11
C ARG A 101 -4.98 0.51 15.08
N GLY A 102 -4.00 0.10 15.88
CA GLY A 102 -3.62 -1.30 16.03
C GLY A 102 -2.56 -1.81 15.06
N VAL A 103 -1.89 -0.93 14.33
CA VAL A 103 -0.76 -1.33 13.49
C VAL A 103 0.44 -1.64 14.37
N THR A 104 1.06 -2.80 14.18
CA THR A 104 2.17 -3.26 15.00
C THR A 104 3.42 -3.63 14.20
N ASP A 105 3.28 -3.91 12.90
CA ASP A 105 4.40 -4.40 12.08
C ASP A 105 5.18 -3.23 11.47
N PHE A 106 5.90 -2.51 12.33
CA PHE A 106 6.79 -1.44 11.91
C PHE A 106 8.19 -2.01 11.67
N THR A 107 8.76 -1.70 10.52
CA THR A 107 10.15 -2.07 10.19
C THR A 107 11.13 -0.98 10.62
N GLN A 108 10.65 0.24 10.78
CA GLN A 108 11.46 1.37 11.23
C GLN A 108 10.55 2.43 11.84
N GLU A 109 10.90 2.90 13.05
CA GLU A 109 10.28 4.09 13.64
C GLU A 109 10.65 5.33 12.83
N PRO A 110 9.88 6.43 12.96
CA PRO A 110 10.28 7.69 12.33
C PRO A 110 11.71 8.05 12.66
N THR A 111 12.55 8.19 11.65
CA THR A 111 13.98 8.44 11.79
C THR A 111 14.37 9.61 10.91
N GLU A 112 15.06 10.56 11.50
CA GLU A 112 15.49 11.77 10.82
C GLU A 112 16.76 11.52 10.01
N HIS A 113 16.75 11.97 8.76
CA HIS A 113 17.87 11.90 7.83
C HIS A 113 18.06 13.28 7.18
N PHE A 114 19.14 13.45 6.40
CA PHE A 114 19.38 14.71 5.71
C PHE A 114 18.28 15.09 4.71
N TYR A 115 17.56 14.09 4.16
CA TYR A 115 16.49 14.32 3.18
C TYR A 115 15.10 14.48 3.83
N GLY A 116 14.98 14.24 5.12
CA GLY A 116 13.73 14.32 5.86
C GLY A 116 13.60 13.20 6.87
N THR A 117 12.38 12.98 7.32
CA THR A 117 12.07 11.92 8.29
C THR A 117 11.35 10.78 7.57
N ASP A 118 11.80 9.55 7.74
CA ASP A 118 11.10 8.41 7.16
C ASP A 118 10.78 7.34 8.20
N MET A 119 9.81 6.52 7.87
CA MET A 119 9.40 5.37 8.64
C MET A 119 9.04 4.22 7.71
N GLY A 120 9.05 3.01 8.23
CA GLY A 120 8.71 1.82 7.47
C GLY A 120 7.75 0.93 8.23
N LEU A 121 6.87 0.26 7.51
CA LEU A 121 5.97 -0.75 8.06
C LEU A 121 5.66 -1.77 6.97
N ARG A 122 4.91 -2.80 7.35
CA ARG A 122 4.41 -3.78 6.39
C ARG A 122 2.90 -3.83 6.45
N ASP A 123 2.29 -4.11 5.31
CA ASP A 123 0.86 -4.39 5.30
C ASP A 123 0.60 -5.80 5.89
N PRO A 124 -0.66 -6.22 6.07
CA PRO A 124 -0.97 -7.52 6.69
C PRO A 124 -0.42 -8.73 5.95
N PHE A 125 0.00 -8.57 4.72
CA PHE A 125 0.47 -9.68 3.86
C PHE A 125 1.99 -9.74 3.77
N GLY A 126 2.69 -8.70 4.22
CA GLY A 126 4.14 -8.61 4.16
C GLY A 126 4.68 -7.58 3.18
N ASN A 127 3.83 -6.88 2.43
CA ASN A 127 4.32 -5.85 1.49
C ASN A 127 4.95 -4.68 2.24
N PRO A 128 6.16 -4.27 1.85
CA PRO A 128 6.82 -3.14 2.51
C PRO A 128 6.18 -1.82 2.12
N ILE A 129 6.06 -0.94 3.12
CA ILE A 129 5.54 0.41 2.94
C ILE A 129 6.53 1.37 3.57
N ARG A 130 6.91 2.42 2.82
CA ARG A 130 7.73 3.51 3.34
C ARG A 130 6.90 4.78 3.34
N ILE A 131 7.07 5.60 4.36
CA ILE A 131 6.40 6.89 4.48
C ILE A 131 7.46 7.94 4.75
N LEU A 132 7.48 8.97 3.90
CA LEU A 132 8.51 9.99 3.89
C LEU A 132 7.89 11.36 4.18
N GLN A 133 8.45 12.03 5.18
CA GLN A 133 8.22 13.45 5.41
C GLN A 133 9.45 14.19 4.91
N GLN A 134 9.30 14.95 3.85
CA GLN A 134 10.43 15.66 3.28
C GLN A 134 10.93 16.74 4.25
N GLY A 135 12.24 16.92 4.29
CA GLY A 135 12.85 17.97 5.07
C GLY A 135 12.48 19.34 4.54
N LYS A 136 12.56 20.34 5.41
CA LYS A 136 12.35 21.72 4.98
C LYS A 136 13.46 22.14 4.02
N ALA A 137 13.06 22.78 2.91
CA ALA A 137 14.01 23.37 1.98
C ALA A 137 14.77 24.50 2.67
N GLY A 138 16.06 24.51 2.53
CA GLY A 138 16.87 25.62 3.05
C GLY A 138 17.92 25.24 3.98
#